data_81494dae2a29ff4dd7b6141b9fa7cc4f
#
_entry.id   81494dae2a29ff4dd7b6141b9fa7cc4f
#
_cell.length_a   1.000
_cell.length_b   1.000
_cell.length_c   1.000
_cell.angle_alpha   90.00
_cell.angle_beta   90.00
_cell.angle_gamma   90.00
#
_symmetry.space_group_name_H-M   'P 1'
#
loop_
_entity.id
_entity.type
_entity.pdbx_description
1 polymer ?
#
loop_
_entity_poly.entity_id
_entity_poly.type
_entity_poly.pdbx_seq_one_letter_code
_entity_poly.pdbx_strand_id
1 'polypeptide(L)'
;VQTCALPILLSGKSDLNILGEMMRGGAEKVAEAGGTLVGGHSIADSDVKYGLSVMGTVHPDRIYANNTPQKGDKLVLTKRLGVGILCTASRVGEASSEAMQAAVASMTTLNKYAAECCRKYDVHACTDVTGFSFLGHLHEMLDGAHSCRIEAGAVPVFSEALRHADEFLLTAAGQRNRNHTGPFVRFENVSFSMEEVLFDPQTSGGLLVALSGEQAEALVEDLRRIGAPAAIVGEVTDSEDIEIRVVG
;
A
#
# COMPACT_ATOMS: atom_id res chain seq x y z
N VAL A 1 -5.43 11.17 -17.44
CA VAL A 1 -5.63 9.75 -17.15
C VAL A 1 -6.94 9.32 -17.77
N GLN A 2 -6.91 8.30 -18.62
CA GLN A 2 -8.12 7.65 -19.17
C GLN A 2 -8.25 6.28 -18.54
N THR A 3 -9.44 5.95 -18.06
CA THR A 3 -9.70 4.69 -17.38
C THR A 3 -10.73 3.89 -18.13
N CYS A 4 -10.40 2.66 -18.50
CA CYS A 4 -11.39 1.67 -18.92
C CYS A 4 -11.88 0.92 -17.69
N ALA A 5 -13.19 0.84 -17.48
CA ALA A 5 -13.75 -0.08 -16.50
C ALA A 5 -13.52 -1.52 -16.96
N LEU A 6 -12.98 -2.34 -16.10
CA LEU A 6 -12.80 -3.76 -16.34
C LEU A 6 -14.02 -4.57 -15.95
N PRO A 7 -14.03 -5.84 -16.38
CA PRO A 7 -15.20 -6.69 -16.29
C PRO A 7 -15.70 -6.79 -14.85
N ILE A 8 -16.98 -6.58 -14.70
CA ILE A 8 -17.71 -6.91 -13.52
C ILE A 8 -18.26 -8.30 -13.71
N LEU A 9 -17.87 -9.20 -12.83
CA LEU A 9 -18.28 -10.58 -12.87
C LEU A 9 -19.45 -10.76 -11.90
N LEU A 10 -20.61 -11.08 -12.43
CA LEU A 10 -21.83 -11.31 -11.65
C LEU A 10 -22.19 -12.78 -11.75
N SER A 11 -22.43 -13.43 -10.63
CA SER A 11 -23.24 -14.63 -10.64
C SER A 11 -24.65 -14.25 -11.10
N GLY A 12 -25.32 -15.07 -11.90
CA GLY A 12 -26.67 -14.80 -12.38
C GLY A 12 -27.75 -14.68 -11.27
N LYS A 13 -27.33 -14.59 -10.00
CA LYS A 13 -28.15 -14.41 -8.79
C LYS A 13 -27.82 -13.13 -8.02
N SER A 14 -26.88 -12.31 -8.47
CA SER A 14 -26.49 -11.08 -7.77
C SER A 14 -27.49 -9.96 -8.04
N ASP A 15 -27.81 -9.19 -6.98
CA ASP A 15 -28.66 -8.01 -7.10
C ASP A 15 -27.96 -6.94 -7.96
N LEU A 16 -28.61 -6.55 -9.06
CA LEU A 16 -28.12 -5.51 -9.98
C LEU A 16 -27.95 -4.14 -9.28
N ASN A 17 -28.64 -3.90 -8.16
CA ASN A 17 -28.47 -2.69 -7.38
C ASN A 17 -27.08 -2.65 -6.73
N ILE A 18 -26.59 -3.77 -6.20
CA ILE A 18 -25.22 -3.88 -5.64
C ILE A 18 -24.20 -3.55 -6.71
N LEU A 19 -24.37 -4.10 -7.91
CA LEU A 19 -23.52 -3.78 -9.05
C LEU A 19 -23.55 -2.27 -9.36
N GLY A 20 -24.72 -1.67 -9.43
CA GLY A 20 -24.87 -0.24 -9.68
C GLY A 20 -24.10 0.61 -8.68
N GLU A 21 -24.18 0.25 -7.38
CA GLU A 21 -23.43 0.94 -6.31
C GLU A 21 -21.91 0.77 -6.45
N MET A 22 -21.42 -0.43 -6.79
CA MET A 22 -20.00 -0.67 -7.03
C MET A 22 -19.50 0.17 -8.21
N MET A 23 -20.24 0.20 -9.33
CA MET A 23 -19.91 1.01 -10.50
C MET A 23 -19.90 2.50 -10.19
N ARG A 24 -20.88 2.97 -9.42
CA ARG A 24 -20.97 4.36 -8.98
C ARG A 24 -19.75 4.75 -8.14
N GLY A 25 -19.38 3.94 -7.13
CA GLY A 25 -18.20 4.17 -6.31
C GLY A 25 -16.91 4.22 -7.14
N GLY A 26 -16.74 3.31 -8.10
CA GLY A 26 -15.60 3.33 -9.00
C GLY A 26 -15.57 4.58 -9.89
N ALA A 27 -16.70 4.98 -10.47
CA ALA A 27 -16.82 6.17 -11.31
C ALA A 27 -16.53 7.46 -10.51
N GLU A 28 -17.01 7.56 -9.27
CA GLU A 28 -16.73 8.68 -8.37
C GLU A 28 -15.22 8.81 -8.09
N LYS A 29 -14.53 7.69 -7.81
CA LYS A 29 -13.07 7.70 -7.57
C LYS A 29 -12.26 8.03 -8.81
N VAL A 30 -12.68 7.57 -9.98
CA VAL A 30 -12.07 7.96 -11.26
C VAL A 30 -12.21 9.46 -11.48
N ALA A 31 -13.40 10.03 -11.26
CA ALA A 31 -13.64 11.46 -11.39
C ALA A 31 -12.81 12.28 -10.37
N GLU A 32 -12.75 11.84 -9.10
CA GLU A 32 -11.90 12.44 -8.05
C GLU A 32 -10.42 12.44 -8.45
N ALA A 33 -9.95 11.37 -9.10
CA ALA A 33 -8.59 11.30 -9.64
C ALA A 33 -8.35 12.26 -10.79
N GLY A 34 -9.39 12.83 -11.38
CA GLY A 34 -9.32 13.65 -12.61
C GLY A 34 -9.27 12.81 -13.88
N GLY A 35 -9.66 11.54 -13.78
CA GLY A 35 -9.75 10.63 -14.91
C GLY A 35 -11.14 10.62 -15.56
N THR A 36 -11.24 9.88 -16.66
CA THR A 36 -12.51 9.66 -17.38
C THR A 36 -12.74 8.17 -17.58
N LEU A 37 -13.93 7.71 -17.20
CA LEU A 37 -14.36 6.34 -17.50
C LEU A 37 -14.79 6.27 -18.96
N VAL A 38 -14.07 5.49 -19.78
CA VAL A 38 -14.28 5.44 -21.23
C VAL A 38 -14.95 4.16 -21.72
N GLY A 39 -15.13 3.19 -20.86
CA GLY A 39 -15.80 1.93 -21.22
C GLY A 39 -15.61 0.84 -20.19
N GLY A 40 -16.12 -0.32 -20.50
CA GLY A 40 -16.01 -1.51 -19.66
C GLY A 40 -16.71 -2.71 -20.27
N HIS A 41 -16.58 -3.85 -19.61
CA HIS A 41 -17.21 -5.11 -20.01
C HIS A 41 -17.68 -5.87 -18.77
N SER A 42 -18.68 -6.69 -18.91
CA SER A 42 -19.21 -7.55 -17.84
C SER A 42 -19.30 -8.98 -18.33
N ILE A 43 -18.92 -9.93 -17.49
CA ILE A 43 -19.08 -11.36 -17.78
C ILE A 43 -19.79 -12.04 -16.60
N ALA A 44 -20.36 -13.22 -16.86
CA ALA A 44 -20.95 -14.04 -15.80
C ALA A 44 -19.86 -14.88 -15.13
N ASP A 45 -19.84 -14.88 -13.80
CA ASP A 45 -18.94 -15.70 -12.97
C ASP A 45 -19.66 -16.12 -11.69
N SER A 46 -19.08 -17.08 -10.97
CA SER A 46 -19.56 -17.53 -9.64
C SER A 46 -19.33 -16.50 -8.54
N ASP A 47 -18.31 -15.66 -8.69
CA ASP A 47 -17.87 -14.67 -7.70
C ASP A 47 -18.00 -13.26 -8.23
N VAL A 48 -18.26 -12.31 -7.32
CA VAL A 48 -18.23 -10.89 -7.64
C VAL A 48 -16.79 -10.40 -7.69
N LYS A 49 -16.37 -9.88 -8.84
CA LYS A 49 -15.06 -9.29 -9.07
C LYS A 49 -15.25 -7.92 -9.74
N TYR A 50 -14.49 -6.95 -9.30
CA TYR A 50 -14.49 -5.60 -9.87
C TYR A 50 -13.06 -5.08 -9.95
N GLY A 51 -12.74 -4.40 -11.03
CA GLY A 51 -11.43 -3.78 -11.22
C GLY A 51 -11.45 -2.70 -12.28
N LEU A 52 -10.37 -1.95 -12.37
CA LEU A 52 -10.17 -0.88 -13.35
C LEU A 52 -8.86 -1.13 -14.10
N SER A 53 -8.90 -0.99 -15.44
CA SER A 53 -7.69 -0.83 -16.23
C SER A 53 -7.45 0.66 -16.42
N VAL A 54 -6.30 1.14 -15.96
CA VAL A 54 -5.98 2.56 -15.96
C VAL A 54 -4.87 2.82 -16.98
N MET A 55 -5.12 3.78 -17.88
CA MET A 55 -4.10 4.29 -18.80
C MET A 55 -3.93 5.79 -18.60
N GLY A 56 -2.68 6.25 -18.69
CA GLY A 56 -2.35 7.67 -18.56
C GLY A 56 -1.06 7.98 -19.28
N THR A 57 -0.74 9.26 -19.35
CA THR A 57 0.53 9.76 -19.89
C THR A 57 1.26 10.55 -18.81
N VAL A 58 2.59 10.42 -18.79
CA VAL A 58 3.47 11.18 -17.94
C VAL A 58 4.61 11.75 -18.78
N HIS A 59 5.08 12.96 -18.44
CA HIS A 59 6.26 13.52 -19.06
C HIS A 59 7.49 12.66 -18.71
N PRO A 60 8.39 12.33 -19.66
CA PRO A 60 9.56 11.50 -19.38
C PRO A 60 10.40 11.95 -18.19
N ASP A 61 10.59 13.26 -18.03
CA ASP A 61 11.35 13.84 -16.92
C ASP A 61 10.59 13.89 -15.57
N ARG A 62 9.39 13.31 -15.50
CA ARG A 62 8.53 13.31 -14.30
C ARG A 62 8.09 11.90 -13.90
N ILE A 63 8.79 10.91 -14.36
CA ILE A 63 8.57 9.52 -13.98
C ILE A 63 9.22 9.29 -12.62
N TYR A 64 8.44 8.82 -11.66
CA TYR A 64 8.99 8.23 -10.44
C TYR A 64 9.27 6.75 -10.71
N ALA A 65 10.55 6.38 -10.84
CA ALA A 65 10.94 4.99 -10.92
C ALA A 65 10.76 4.32 -9.55
N ASN A 66 10.52 3.01 -9.54
CA ASN A 66 10.35 2.29 -8.29
C ASN A 66 11.66 1.70 -7.73
N ASN A 67 12.75 1.70 -8.50
CA ASN A 67 14.01 1.02 -8.17
C ASN A 67 15.25 1.90 -8.29
N THR A 68 15.13 3.17 -8.01
CA THR A 68 16.22 4.16 -8.07
C THR A 68 16.49 4.88 -6.74
N PRO A 69 16.34 4.23 -5.57
CA PRO A 69 16.68 4.86 -4.31
C PRO A 69 18.19 5.11 -4.26
N GLN A 70 18.59 6.05 -3.42
CA GLN A 70 20.00 6.40 -3.21
C GLN A 70 20.40 6.09 -1.76
N LYS A 71 21.66 5.77 -1.54
CA LYS A 71 22.23 5.63 -0.20
C LYS A 71 21.98 6.90 0.62
N GLY A 72 21.47 6.72 1.84
CA GLY A 72 21.16 7.80 2.76
C GLY A 72 19.74 8.35 2.59
N ASP A 73 18.98 7.87 1.59
CA ASP A 73 17.56 8.22 1.47
C ASP A 73 16.77 7.75 2.67
N LYS A 74 15.85 8.60 3.11
CA LYS A 74 14.80 8.21 4.05
C LYS A 74 13.63 7.60 3.30
N LEU A 75 13.04 6.60 3.92
CA LEU A 75 11.86 5.91 3.42
C LEU A 75 10.62 6.47 4.10
N VAL A 76 9.73 7.07 3.34
CA VAL A 76 8.47 7.65 3.84
C VAL A 76 7.30 6.77 3.40
N LEU A 77 6.51 6.30 4.37
CA LEU A 77 5.27 5.55 4.13
C LEU A 77 4.05 6.45 4.38
N THR A 78 3.08 6.47 3.46
CA THR A 78 2.00 7.47 3.48
C THR A 78 0.66 6.99 4.03
N LYS A 79 0.46 5.67 4.23
CA LYS A 79 -0.75 5.08 4.83
C LYS A 79 -0.38 4.02 5.86
N ARG A 80 -1.36 3.68 6.74
CA ARG A 80 -1.22 2.58 7.70
C ARG A 80 -1.22 1.21 7.02
N LEU A 81 -0.47 0.26 7.59
CA LEU A 81 -0.47 -1.15 7.22
C LEU A 81 -1.47 -1.95 8.07
N GLY A 82 -1.83 -3.15 7.59
CA GLY A 82 -2.69 -4.10 8.28
C GLY A 82 -4.11 -4.24 7.70
N VAL A 83 -4.37 -3.69 6.50
CA VAL A 83 -5.69 -3.77 5.84
C VAL A 83 -6.08 -5.21 5.53
N GLY A 84 -5.15 -6.06 5.09
CA GLY A 84 -5.43 -7.47 4.76
C GLY A 84 -5.87 -8.26 5.99
N ILE A 85 -5.17 -8.09 7.10
CA ILE A 85 -5.49 -8.72 8.39
C ILE A 85 -6.87 -8.26 8.87
N LEU A 86 -7.16 -6.93 8.85
CA LEU A 86 -8.48 -6.41 9.23
C LEU A 86 -9.61 -6.95 8.35
N CYS A 87 -9.40 -7.03 7.03
CA CYS A 87 -10.39 -7.62 6.12
C CYS A 87 -10.61 -9.12 6.41
N THR A 88 -9.56 -9.85 6.80
CA THR A 88 -9.66 -11.26 7.18
C THR A 88 -10.42 -11.41 8.48
N ALA A 89 -10.11 -10.64 9.51
CA ALA A 89 -10.83 -10.61 10.79
C ALA A 89 -12.31 -10.23 10.61
N SER A 90 -12.61 -9.28 9.74
CA SER A 90 -13.98 -8.87 9.41
C SER A 90 -14.83 -10.01 8.83
N ARG A 91 -14.23 -10.88 8.01
CA ARG A 91 -14.94 -12.03 7.41
C ARG A 91 -15.43 -13.04 8.45
N VAL A 92 -14.77 -13.13 9.59
CA VAL A 92 -15.13 -14.02 10.70
C VAL A 92 -15.83 -13.28 11.84
N GLY A 93 -16.11 -11.99 11.67
CA GLY A 93 -16.86 -11.18 12.64
C GLY A 93 -16.04 -10.65 13.81
N GLU A 94 -14.70 -10.70 13.75
CA GLU A 94 -13.81 -10.33 14.84
C GLU A 94 -13.31 -8.88 14.77
N ALA A 95 -13.35 -8.24 13.58
CA ALA A 95 -12.95 -6.85 13.43
C ALA A 95 -14.03 -5.89 13.95
N SER A 96 -13.63 -4.85 14.70
CA SER A 96 -14.54 -3.81 15.14
C SER A 96 -15.05 -2.95 13.96
N SER A 97 -16.25 -2.38 14.13
CA SER A 97 -16.82 -1.46 13.14
C SER A 97 -15.92 -0.24 12.93
N GLU A 98 -15.28 0.27 14.00
CA GLU A 98 -14.38 1.42 13.93
C GLU A 98 -13.12 1.11 13.12
N ALA A 99 -12.50 -0.05 13.38
CA ALA A 99 -11.32 -0.48 12.62
C ALA A 99 -11.63 -0.68 11.14
N MET A 100 -12.78 -1.28 10.82
CA MET A 100 -13.20 -1.47 9.43
C MET A 100 -13.55 -0.14 8.74
N GLN A 101 -14.20 0.79 9.42
CA GLN A 101 -14.44 2.14 8.87
C GLN A 101 -13.12 2.86 8.58
N ALA A 102 -12.15 2.80 9.49
CA ALA A 102 -10.83 3.39 9.30
C ALA A 102 -10.07 2.72 8.13
N ALA A 103 -10.15 1.39 7.99
CA ALA A 103 -9.56 0.66 6.88
C ALA A 103 -10.21 1.05 5.54
N VAL A 104 -11.55 1.12 5.47
CA VAL A 104 -12.29 1.54 4.27
C VAL A 104 -11.95 2.98 3.91
N ALA A 105 -11.89 3.90 4.88
CA ALA A 105 -11.46 5.28 4.65
C ALA A 105 -10.05 5.35 4.06
N SER A 106 -9.11 4.55 4.58
CA SER A 106 -7.76 4.45 4.04
C SER A 106 -7.74 3.91 2.61
N MET A 107 -8.47 2.81 2.33
CA MET A 107 -8.56 2.20 1.00
C MET A 107 -9.17 3.15 -0.03
N THR A 108 -10.18 3.95 0.36
CA THR A 108 -10.88 4.87 -0.55
C THR A 108 -10.20 6.23 -0.69
N THR A 109 -9.20 6.55 0.13
CA THR A 109 -8.37 7.74 -0.03
C THR A 109 -7.40 7.54 -1.19
N LEU A 110 -7.45 8.41 -2.20
CA LEU A 110 -6.58 8.33 -3.37
C LEU A 110 -5.13 8.70 -3.03
N ASN A 111 -4.18 7.93 -3.57
CA ASN A 111 -2.76 8.27 -3.51
C ASN A 111 -2.41 9.54 -4.32
N LYS A 112 -3.33 10.06 -5.11
CA LYS A 112 -3.22 11.34 -5.83
C LYS A 112 -2.73 12.47 -4.93
N TYR A 113 -3.31 12.63 -3.76
CA TYR A 113 -2.99 13.72 -2.84
C TYR A 113 -1.56 13.60 -2.29
N ALA A 114 -1.13 12.39 -1.96
CA ALA A 114 0.25 12.13 -1.55
C ALA A 114 1.23 12.38 -2.72
N ALA A 115 0.89 11.91 -3.93
CA ALA A 115 1.70 12.15 -5.11
C ALA A 115 1.80 13.65 -5.49
N GLU A 116 0.74 14.42 -5.25
CA GLU A 116 0.77 15.88 -5.44
C GLU A 116 1.71 16.57 -4.44
N CYS A 117 1.77 16.10 -3.18
CA CYS A 117 2.78 16.56 -2.23
C CYS A 117 4.20 16.23 -2.69
N CYS A 118 4.42 15.00 -3.16
CA CYS A 118 5.74 14.55 -3.64
C CYS A 118 6.31 15.40 -4.78
N ARG A 119 5.46 16.04 -5.60
CA ARG A 119 5.92 16.88 -6.72
C ARG A 119 6.77 18.10 -6.32
N LYS A 120 6.78 18.48 -5.05
CA LYS A 120 7.55 19.60 -4.52
C LYS A 120 8.99 19.21 -4.17
N TYR A 121 9.30 17.92 -4.18
CA TYR A 121 10.52 17.33 -3.67
C TYR A 121 11.24 16.53 -4.74
N ASP A 122 12.54 16.35 -4.58
CA ASP A 122 13.36 15.50 -5.43
C ASP A 122 13.24 14.04 -4.95
N VAL A 123 12.23 13.35 -5.51
CA VAL A 123 11.93 11.95 -5.18
C VAL A 123 12.80 11.04 -6.02
N HIS A 124 13.64 10.24 -5.37
CA HIS A 124 14.56 9.33 -6.04
C HIS A 124 13.88 8.01 -6.44
N ALA A 125 12.99 7.46 -5.60
CA ALA A 125 12.18 6.30 -5.93
C ALA A 125 10.78 6.39 -5.29
N CYS A 126 9.78 5.81 -5.95
CA CYS A 126 8.42 5.74 -5.42
C CYS A 126 7.69 4.50 -5.95
N THR A 127 7.06 3.76 -5.05
CA THR A 127 6.14 2.67 -5.40
C THR A 127 4.88 2.75 -4.56
N ASP A 128 3.78 2.11 -5.01
CA ASP A 128 2.63 1.85 -4.15
C ASP A 128 2.84 0.56 -3.35
N VAL A 129 2.27 0.51 -2.16
CA VAL A 129 2.35 -0.65 -1.27
C VAL A 129 1.04 -1.40 -1.34
N THR A 130 1.02 -2.54 -2.05
CA THR A 130 -0.19 -3.30 -2.35
C THR A 130 -0.06 -4.79 -2.02
N GLY A 131 -0.39 -5.68 -2.93
CA GLY A 131 -0.54 -7.11 -2.69
C GLY A 131 0.73 -7.86 -2.27
N PHE A 132 1.90 -7.36 -2.63
CA PHE A 132 3.18 -7.93 -2.23
C PHE A 132 3.68 -7.45 -0.88
N SER A 133 2.87 -6.73 -0.13
CA SER A 133 3.17 -6.19 1.19
C SER A 133 4.17 -5.01 1.19
N PHE A 134 4.38 -4.44 2.38
CA PHE A 134 5.42 -3.41 2.56
C PHE A 134 6.82 -3.95 2.24
N LEU A 135 7.17 -5.11 2.81
CA LEU A 135 8.52 -5.69 2.62
C LEU A 135 8.75 -6.18 1.19
N GLY A 136 7.74 -6.70 0.51
CA GLY A 136 7.87 -7.13 -0.88
C GLY A 136 8.11 -5.96 -1.84
N HIS A 137 7.35 -4.87 -1.71
CA HIS A 137 7.58 -3.68 -2.54
C HIS A 137 8.87 -2.93 -2.17
N LEU A 138 9.31 -3.00 -0.90
CA LEU A 138 10.59 -2.47 -0.49
C LEU A 138 11.75 -3.29 -1.10
N HIS A 139 11.66 -4.62 -1.09
CA HIS A 139 12.62 -5.50 -1.78
C HIS A 139 12.73 -5.17 -3.26
N GLU A 140 11.59 -4.97 -3.92
CA GLU A 140 11.53 -4.56 -5.33
C GLU A 140 12.18 -3.17 -5.54
N MET A 141 11.97 -2.23 -4.60
CA MET A 141 12.59 -0.89 -4.65
C MET A 141 14.11 -0.94 -4.51
N LEU A 142 14.65 -1.82 -3.66
CA LEU A 142 16.10 -1.94 -3.43
C LEU A 142 16.81 -2.64 -4.59
N ASP A 143 16.10 -3.51 -5.34
CA ASP A 143 16.57 -4.19 -6.58
C ASP A 143 17.95 -4.87 -6.45
N GLY A 144 18.32 -5.32 -5.23
CA GLY A 144 19.61 -5.90 -4.92
C GLY A 144 20.80 -4.92 -4.98
N ALA A 145 20.55 -3.64 -5.27
CA ALA A 145 21.60 -2.62 -5.38
C ALA A 145 21.94 -1.99 -4.03
N HIS A 146 20.98 -1.97 -3.12
CA HIS A 146 21.08 -1.35 -1.79
C HIS A 146 20.55 -2.29 -0.72
N SER A 147 20.84 -1.96 0.53
CA SER A 147 20.18 -2.49 1.72
C SER A 147 19.41 -1.37 2.41
N CYS A 148 18.61 -1.72 3.42
CA CYS A 148 17.93 -0.71 4.22
C CYS A 148 17.76 -1.16 5.67
N ARG A 149 17.56 -0.16 6.54
CA ARG A 149 17.16 -0.33 7.93
C ARG A 149 15.79 0.26 8.14
N ILE A 150 14.87 -0.53 8.68
CA ILE A 150 13.49 -0.15 9.01
C ILE A 150 13.34 -0.11 10.52
N GLU A 151 12.77 0.97 11.04
CA GLU A 151 12.40 1.15 12.44
C GLU A 151 10.93 0.69 12.62
N ALA A 152 10.72 -0.50 13.16
CA ALA A 152 9.38 -1.10 13.30
C ALA A 152 8.42 -0.19 14.07
N GLY A 153 8.90 0.45 15.12
CA GLY A 153 8.12 1.38 15.95
C GLY A 153 7.69 2.66 15.23
N ALA A 154 8.31 3.00 14.09
CA ALA A 154 7.96 4.18 13.29
C ALA A 154 6.92 3.86 12.19
N VAL A 155 6.69 2.58 11.88
CA VAL A 155 5.77 2.18 10.82
C VAL A 155 4.32 2.44 11.26
N PRO A 156 3.55 3.25 10.52
CA PRO A 156 2.14 3.47 10.83
C PRO A 156 1.33 2.20 10.55
N VAL A 157 0.62 1.71 11.56
CA VAL A 157 -0.20 0.49 11.50
C VAL A 157 -1.59 0.71 12.07
N PHE A 158 -2.53 -0.14 11.72
CA PHE A 158 -3.79 -0.26 12.45
C PHE A 158 -3.56 -1.10 13.70
N SER A 159 -3.78 -0.52 14.88
CA SER A 159 -3.51 -1.20 16.17
C SER A 159 -4.29 -2.51 16.30
N GLU A 160 -5.51 -2.55 15.80
CA GLU A 160 -6.33 -3.78 15.83
C GLU A 160 -5.79 -4.88 14.91
N ALA A 161 -5.05 -4.53 13.84
CA ALA A 161 -4.38 -5.51 13.00
C ALA A 161 -3.25 -6.23 13.76
N LEU A 162 -2.51 -5.52 14.63
CA LEU A 162 -1.51 -6.16 15.50
C LEU A 162 -2.16 -7.16 16.46
N ARG A 163 -3.28 -6.80 17.11
CA ARG A 163 -4.02 -7.72 17.99
C ARG A 163 -4.47 -8.97 17.24
N HIS A 164 -5.07 -8.81 16.05
CA HIS A 164 -5.51 -9.96 15.26
C HIS A 164 -4.34 -10.81 14.75
N ALA A 165 -3.20 -10.22 14.47
CA ALA A 165 -1.99 -10.98 14.12
C ALA A 165 -1.50 -11.82 15.29
N ASP A 166 -1.52 -11.31 16.53
CA ASP A 166 -1.20 -12.06 17.74
C ASP A 166 -2.21 -13.21 18.00
N GLU A 167 -3.46 -13.05 17.54
CA GLU A 167 -4.51 -14.07 17.55
C GLU A 167 -4.45 -15.03 16.33
N PHE A 168 -3.40 -14.95 15.51
CA PHE A 168 -3.17 -15.76 14.30
C PHE A 168 -4.26 -15.60 13.21
N LEU A 169 -5.00 -14.49 13.20
CA LEU A 169 -5.91 -14.14 12.10
C LEU A 169 -5.13 -13.54 10.94
N LEU A 170 -4.36 -14.37 10.27
CA LEU A 170 -3.43 -13.97 9.21
C LEU A 170 -4.01 -14.18 7.81
N THR A 171 -3.39 -13.54 6.82
CA THR A 171 -3.77 -13.71 5.42
C THR A 171 -2.93 -14.80 4.74
N ALA A 172 -3.55 -15.61 3.89
CA ALA A 172 -2.80 -16.58 3.08
C ALA A 172 -1.82 -15.87 2.11
N ALA A 173 -2.11 -14.64 1.70
CA ALA A 173 -1.21 -13.85 0.88
C ALA A 173 0.01 -13.35 1.69
N GLY A 174 -0.18 -12.96 2.96
CA GLY A 174 0.93 -12.61 3.86
C GLY A 174 1.92 -13.76 4.03
N GLN A 175 1.43 -14.99 4.17
CA GLN A 175 2.30 -16.17 4.23
C GLN A 175 3.08 -16.39 2.92
N ARG A 176 2.45 -16.16 1.77
CA ARG A 176 3.19 -16.22 0.48
C ARG A 176 4.23 -15.13 0.37
N ASN A 177 3.92 -13.91 0.80
CA ASN A 177 4.85 -12.78 0.84
C ASN A 177 6.04 -13.09 1.76
N ARG A 178 5.78 -13.62 2.97
CA ARG A 178 6.83 -14.05 3.90
C ARG A 178 7.73 -15.14 3.28
N ASN A 179 7.17 -16.11 2.59
CA ASN A 179 7.96 -17.16 1.93
C ASN A 179 8.84 -16.62 0.79
N HIS A 180 8.36 -15.60 0.08
CA HIS A 180 9.09 -15.00 -1.05
C HIS A 180 10.17 -14.01 -0.57
N THR A 181 9.81 -13.06 0.25
CA THR A 181 10.68 -11.95 0.65
C THR A 181 11.46 -12.22 1.95
N GLY A 182 10.95 -13.11 2.81
CA GLY A 182 11.55 -13.43 4.11
C GLY A 182 13.03 -13.79 4.06
N PRO A 183 13.56 -14.52 3.05
CA PRO A 183 15.00 -14.80 2.92
C PRO A 183 15.89 -13.55 2.87
N PHE A 184 15.36 -12.40 2.48
CA PHE A 184 16.09 -11.13 2.36
C PHE A 184 15.91 -10.24 3.60
N VAL A 185 15.11 -10.67 4.60
CA VAL A 185 14.72 -9.87 5.77
C VAL A 185 15.31 -10.46 7.05
N ARG A 186 15.84 -9.59 7.90
CA ARG A 186 16.22 -9.92 9.29
C ARG A 186 15.46 -9.05 10.27
N PHE A 187 14.78 -9.68 11.22
CA PHE A 187 14.10 -9.01 12.32
C PHE A 187 14.98 -9.04 13.59
N GLU A 188 15.09 -7.91 14.28
CA GLU A 188 15.84 -7.73 15.52
C GLU A 188 14.95 -7.08 16.58
N ASN A 189 14.56 -7.85 17.58
CA ASN A 189 13.65 -7.43 18.66
C ASN A 189 12.26 -6.92 18.20
N VAL A 190 11.75 -7.44 17.09
CA VAL A 190 10.43 -7.11 16.56
C VAL A 190 9.40 -8.11 17.07
N SER A 191 8.20 -7.66 17.42
CA SER A 191 7.12 -8.56 17.83
C SER A 191 6.60 -9.39 16.66
N PHE A 192 6.09 -10.59 16.95
CA PHE A 192 5.48 -11.46 15.92
C PHE A 192 4.38 -10.74 15.13
N SER A 193 3.49 -10.03 15.83
CA SER A 193 2.40 -9.29 15.19
C SER A 193 2.89 -8.21 14.22
N MET A 194 3.96 -7.49 14.56
CA MET A 194 4.54 -6.50 13.67
C MET A 194 5.20 -7.15 12.46
N GLU A 195 5.93 -8.27 12.64
CA GLU A 195 6.47 -9.03 11.52
C GLU A 195 5.38 -9.42 10.51
N GLU A 196 4.25 -9.97 11.01
CA GLU A 196 3.13 -10.39 10.16
C GLU A 196 2.46 -9.21 9.46
N VAL A 197 2.30 -8.06 10.14
CA VAL A 197 1.76 -6.84 9.52
C VAL A 197 2.67 -6.30 8.40
N LEU A 198 3.98 -6.41 8.53
CA LEU A 198 4.94 -6.00 7.50
C LEU A 198 4.87 -6.89 6.24
N PHE A 199 4.44 -8.14 6.36
CA PHE A 199 4.16 -9.05 5.23
C PHE A 199 2.70 -9.03 4.78
N ASP A 200 1.79 -8.31 5.48
CA ASP A 200 0.38 -8.29 5.14
C ASP A 200 0.11 -7.59 3.81
N PRO A 201 -0.67 -8.20 2.89
CA PRO A 201 -1.05 -7.56 1.65
C PRO A 201 -1.94 -6.34 1.92
N GLN A 202 -1.70 -5.25 1.21
CA GLN A 202 -2.50 -4.05 1.32
C GLN A 202 -3.45 -3.91 0.13
N THR A 203 -4.71 -3.59 0.41
CA THR A 203 -5.68 -3.16 -0.61
C THR A 203 -5.64 -1.64 -0.68
N SER A 204 -5.32 -1.09 -1.85
CA SER A 204 -5.19 0.37 -2.06
C SER A 204 -4.30 1.02 -0.99
N GLY A 205 -3.16 0.43 -0.71
CA GLY A 205 -2.21 0.94 0.28
C GLY A 205 -1.59 2.27 -0.13
N GLY A 206 -0.68 2.76 0.69
CA GLY A 206 -0.03 4.05 0.51
C GLY A 206 1.12 4.00 -0.50
N LEU A 207 1.80 5.13 -0.63
CA LEU A 207 3.07 5.22 -1.33
C LEU A 207 4.22 4.97 -0.35
N LEU A 208 5.26 4.28 -0.83
CA LEU A 208 6.58 4.21 -0.24
C LEU A 208 7.49 5.09 -1.10
N VAL A 209 8.08 6.11 -0.48
CA VAL A 209 8.86 7.16 -1.17
C VAL A 209 10.24 7.23 -0.58
N ALA A 210 11.27 7.21 -1.44
CA ALA A 210 12.67 7.39 -1.08
C ALA A 210 13.16 8.77 -1.53
N LEU A 211 13.74 9.54 -0.61
CA LEU A 211 14.27 10.88 -0.86
C LEU A 211 15.25 11.29 0.25
N SER A 212 16.02 12.37 0.02
CA SER A 212 17.01 12.86 1.00
C SER A 212 16.37 13.20 2.36
N GLY A 213 17.12 13.05 3.45
CA GLY A 213 16.62 13.19 4.83
C GLY A 213 15.94 14.51 5.12
N GLU A 214 16.54 15.64 4.70
CA GLU A 214 15.96 16.97 4.90
C GLU A 214 14.62 17.14 4.18
N GLN A 215 14.53 16.64 2.95
CA GLN A 215 13.28 16.67 2.17
C GLN A 215 12.23 15.70 2.70
N ALA A 216 12.64 14.57 3.29
CA ALA A 216 11.73 13.60 3.87
C ALA A 216 10.95 14.16 5.05
N GLU A 217 11.61 14.92 5.94
CA GLU A 217 10.95 15.59 7.07
C GLU A 217 9.90 16.60 6.58
N ALA A 218 10.27 17.44 5.60
CA ALA A 218 9.35 18.41 5.01
C ALA A 218 8.17 17.75 4.27
N LEU A 219 8.42 16.64 3.56
CA LEU A 219 7.36 15.86 2.91
C LEU A 219 6.39 15.26 3.94
N VAL A 220 6.89 14.70 5.04
CA VAL A 220 6.03 14.14 6.10
C VAL A 220 5.17 15.21 6.74
N GLU A 221 5.69 16.43 6.95
CA GLU A 221 4.88 17.56 7.43
C GLU A 221 3.77 17.93 6.45
N ASP A 222 4.08 18.06 5.15
CA ASP A 222 3.08 18.37 4.12
C ASP A 222 2.00 17.29 4.03
N LEU A 223 2.39 16.00 4.10
CA LEU A 223 1.47 14.87 4.10
C LEU A 223 0.56 14.88 5.33
N ARG A 224 1.09 15.17 6.50
CA ARG A 224 0.31 15.27 7.74
C ARG A 224 -0.68 16.44 7.71
N ARG A 225 -0.33 17.55 7.08
CA ARG A 225 -1.27 18.70 6.89
C ARG A 225 -2.49 18.33 6.06
N ILE A 226 -2.38 17.37 5.13
CA ILE A 226 -3.52 16.84 4.36
C ILE A 226 -4.19 15.64 5.03
N GLY A 227 -3.81 15.30 6.27
CA GLY A 227 -4.42 14.22 7.05
C GLY A 227 -3.86 12.81 6.78
N ALA A 228 -2.77 12.69 6.00
CA ALA A 228 -2.13 11.40 5.78
C ALA A 228 -1.35 10.95 7.04
N PRO A 229 -1.44 9.69 7.47
CA PRO A 229 -0.69 9.15 8.61
C PRO A 229 0.76 8.84 8.22
N ALA A 230 1.45 9.82 7.60
CA ALA A 230 2.77 9.64 7.03
C ALA A 230 3.86 9.62 8.11
N ALA A 231 4.87 8.77 7.89
CA ALA A 231 6.05 8.68 8.75
C ALA A 231 7.30 8.31 7.95
N ILE A 232 8.46 8.76 8.43
CA ILE A 232 9.76 8.20 8.05
C ILE A 232 9.87 6.85 8.75
N VAL A 233 10.02 5.77 7.99
CA VAL A 233 10.01 4.40 8.51
C VAL A 233 11.38 3.72 8.45
N GLY A 234 12.35 4.34 7.79
CA GLY A 234 13.69 3.77 7.64
C GLY A 234 14.61 4.59 6.76
N GLU A 235 15.74 3.98 6.45
CA GLU A 235 16.82 4.59 5.65
C GLU A 235 17.45 3.55 4.73
N VAL A 236 17.82 3.97 3.52
CA VAL A 236 18.56 3.19 2.54
C VAL A 236 20.06 3.25 2.87
N THR A 237 20.70 2.08 2.93
CA THR A 237 22.13 1.93 3.24
C THR A 237 22.92 1.40 2.05
N ASP A 238 24.22 1.26 2.21
CA ASP A 238 25.01 0.47 1.25
C ASP A 238 24.52 -0.97 1.21
N SER A 239 24.81 -1.67 0.13
CA SER A 239 24.51 -3.10 0.02
C SER A 239 25.24 -3.88 1.11
N GLU A 240 24.47 -4.67 1.87
CA GLU A 240 24.92 -5.53 2.96
C GLU A 240 24.53 -6.99 2.68
N ASP A 241 25.02 -7.94 3.51
CA ASP A 241 24.66 -9.37 3.42
C ASP A 241 23.14 -9.60 3.63
N ILE A 242 22.50 -8.72 4.39
CA ILE A 242 21.05 -8.71 4.62
C ILE A 242 20.48 -7.44 3.98
N GLU A 243 19.57 -7.63 3.03
CA GLU A 243 18.99 -6.54 2.26
C GLU A 243 18.08 -5.65 3.10
N ILE A 244 17.20 -6.24 3.91
CA ILE A 244 16.24 -5.51 4.75
C ILE A 244 16.45 -5.90 6.21
N ARG A 245 16.92 -4.96 7.03
CA ARG A 245 17.04 -5.12 8.48
C ARG A 245 15.91 -4.35 9.16
N VAL A 246 15.04 -5.06 9.89
CA VAL A 246 13.94 -4.46 10.66
C VAL A 246 14.30 -4.54 12.13
N VAL A 247 14.28 -3.40 12.82
CA VAL A 247 14.64 -3.28 14.24
C VAL A 247 13.45 -2.77 15.05
N GLY A 248 13.27 -3.33 16.26
CA GLY A 248 12.22 -2.97 17.21
C GLY A 248 12.66 -1.95 18.23
#